data_d86b8b87c3990db25de72faf6965c0c6
#
_entry.id   d86b8b87c3990db25de72faf6965c0c6
#
_cell.length_a   1.000
_cell.length_b   1.000
_cell.length_c   1.000
_cell.angle_alpha   90.00
_cell.angle_beta   90.00
_cell.angle_gamma   90.00
#
_symmetry.space_group_name_H-M   'P 1'
#
loop_
_entity.id
_entity.type
_entity.pdbx_description
1 polymer ?
#
loop_
_entity_poly.entity_id
_entity_poly.type
_entity_poly.pdbx_seq_one_letter_code
_entity_poly.pdbx_strand_id
1 'polypeptide(L)'
;MNKTKRKTFAFLIPTLFGSIIGLGKDSTLPNPNQVDKPEMIRFIKPDPTTLPGIVVDDVDAKLVGQWKHSVHTPPFVGKSYLHDMKEGKGEKSATFTPNLPKAGLYEVRMSHNSNIRRANGVPVTIRHADGKTVVQVNEGEHAPIEKLFRSLGTYRFEKGKKGSVTIGT
;
A
#
# COMPACT_ATOMS: atom_id res chain seq x y z
N MET A 1 -21.29 5.76 13.65
CA MET A 1 -19.99 5.26 14.18
C MET A 1 -18.88 5.65 13.19
N ASN A 2 -18.07 6.66 13.54
CA ASN A 2 -16.98 7.11 12.66
C ASN A 2 -15.81 6.12 12.69
N LYS A 3 -15.60 5.42 11.57
CA LYS A 3 -14.46 4.51 11.40
C LYS A 3 -13.19 5.30 11.05
N THR A 4 -12.10 5.02 11.73
CA THR A 4 -10.79 5.66 11.50
C THR A 4 -10.21 5.25 10.17
N LYS A 5 -9.75 6.20 9.39
CA LYS A 5 -8.94 5.96 8.19
C LYS A 5 -7.47 6.12 8.57
N ARG A 6 -6.69 5.08 8.44
CA ARG A 6 -5.25 5.08 8.69
C ARG A 6 -4.54 4.67 7.42
N LYS A 7 -3.59 5.46 6.96
CA LYS A 7 -3.00 5.36 5.64
C LYS A 7 -1.50 5.31 5.71
N THR A 8 -0.96 4.43 4.93
CA THR A 8 0.46 4.28 4.77
C THR A 8 0.72 3.73 3.37
N PHE A 9 1.36 4.50 2.49
CA PHE A 9 2.19 3.97 1.44
C PHE A 9 1.55 3.45 0.13
N ALA A 10 1.99 3.99 -1.01
CA ALA A 10 1.79 3.43 -2.34
C ALA A 10 3.10 2.85 -2.89
N PHE A 11 3.05 1.63 -3.43
CA PHE A 11 4.17 0.89 -3.95
C PHE A 11 3.93 0.46 -5.40
N LEU A 12 4.89 0.71 -6.28
CA LEU A 12 4.79 0.43 -7.71
C LEU A 12 5.83 -0.63 -8.12
N ILE A 13 5.37 -1.80 -8.56
CA ILE A 13 6.23 -2.88 -9.07
C ILE A 13 6.11 -2.95 -10.59
N PRO A 14 7.21 -2.95 -11.36
CA PRO A 14 7.16 -3.26 -12.77
C PRO A 14 6.68 -4.70 -12.98
N THR A 15 5.65 -4.88 -13.79
CA THR A 15 5.20 -6.21 -14.21
C THR A 15 6.18 -6.75 -15.24
N LEU A 16 7.06 -7.64 -14.84
CA LEU A 16 7.90 -8.40 -15.76
C LEU A 16 7.08 -9.56 -16.32
N PHE A 17 6.70 -9.49 -17.59
CA PHE A 17 6.33 -10.66 -18.36
C PHE A 17 7.61 -11.43 -18.68
N GLY A 18 8.00 -12.32 -17.81
CA GLY A 18 9.05 -13.29 -18.02
C GLY A 18 8.46 -14.70 -17.91
N SER A 19 8.53 -15.48 -18.99
CA SER A 19 8.21 -16.90 -18.97
C SER A 19 9.06 -17.59 -17.91
N ILE A 20 8.41 -18.18 -16.92
CA ILE A 20 9.10 -19.09 -15.98
C ILE A 20 8.77 -20.50 -16.39
N ILE A 21 9.73 -21.14 -17.06
CA ILE A 21 9.88 -22.59 -17.04
C ILE A 21 10.92 -22.90 -15.98
N GLY A 22 10.50 -23.55 -14.92
CA GLY A 22 11.39 -23.99 -13.85
C GLY A 22 10.61 -24.81 -12.84
N LEU A 23 10.39 -26.10 -13.17
CA LEU A 23 9.91 -27.11 -12.23
C LEU A 23 10.98 -27.36 -11.16
N GLY A 24 10.77 -26.84 -9.98
CA GLY A 24 11.40 -27.29 -8.75
C GLY A 24 10.32 -27.87 -7.85
N LYS A 25 10.25 -29.20 -7.75
CA LYS A 25 9.46 -29.90 -6.74
C LYS A 25 10.10 -29.63 -5.38
N ASP A 26 9.49 -28.76 -4.58
CA ASP A 26 9.62 -28.85 -3.14
C ASP A 26 8.21 -28.92 -2.55
N SER A 27 7.79 -30.15 -2.29
CA SER A 27 6.52 -30.49 -1.70
C SER A 27 6.68 -30.55 -0.18
N THR A 28 6.87 -29.41 0.46
CA THR A 28 6.58 -29.25 1.88
C THR A 28 5.19 -28.64 1.99
N LEU A 29 4.19 -29.49 2.22
CA LEU A 29 2.86 -29.03 2.62
C LEU A 29 3.02 -28.11 3.84
N PRO A 30 2.36 -26.93 3.85
CA PRO A 30 2.42 -26.05 5.01
C PRO A 30 1.94 -26.83 6.23
N ASN A 31 2.73 -26.82 7.28
CA ASN A 31 2.40 -27.46 8.55
C ASN A 31 1.08 -26.88 9.07
N PRO A 32 -0.01 -27.66 9.20
CA PRO A 32 -1.31 -27.15 9.63
C PRO A 32 -1.31 -26.58 11.05
N ASN A 33 -0.24 -26.81 11.81
CA ASN A 33 -0.05 -26.29 13.18
C ASN A 33 0.79 -25.00 13.22
N GLN A 34 1.19 -24.45 12.07
CA GLN A 34 1.84 -23.15 12.03
C GLN A 34 0.77 -22.06 12.09
N VAL A 35 0.14 -21.93 13.25
CA VAL A 35 -0.68 -20.76 13.58
C VAL A 35 0.24 -19.56 13.53
N ASP A 36 0.05 -18.70 12.56
CA ASP A 36 0.72 -17.39 12.50
C ASP A 36 0.49 -16.68 13.82
N LYS A 37 1.47 -16.70 14.70
CA LYS A 37 1.34 -16.07 16.02
C LYS A 37 1.06 -14.58 15.82
N PRO A 38 0.01 -14.02 16.45
CA PRO A 38 -0.32 -12.60 16.34
C PRO A 38 0.86 -11.67 16.66
N GLU A 39 1.80 -12.13 17.46
CA GLU A 39 3.04 -11.45 17.84
C GLU A 39 3.97 -11.18 16.65
N MET A 40 4.01 -12.06 15.64
CA MET A 40 4.88 -11.87 14.46
C MET A 40 4.48 -10.68 13.60
N ILE A 41 3.21 -10.30 13.57
CA ILE A 41 2.73 -9.15 12.81
C ILE A 41 3.27 -7.83 13.40
N ARG A 42 3.52 -7.78 14.70
CA ARG A 42 4.03 -6.57 15.38
C ARG A 42 5.45 -6.19 14.98
N PHE A 43 6.20 -7.10 14.38
CA PHE A 43 7.60 -6.86 13.99
C PHE A 43 7.78 -6.60 12.50
N ILE A 44 6.70 -6.63 11.70
CA ILE A 44 6.78 -6.32 10.27
C ILE A 44 6.87 -4.80 10.11
N LYS A 45 8.10 -4.31 9.97
CA LYS A 45 8.44 -2.90 9.73
C LYS A 45 9.62 -2.84 8.75
N PRO A 46 9.42 -3.23 7.48
CA PRO A 46 10.51 -3.24 6.52
C PRO A 46 10.99 -1.82 6.24
N ASP A 47 12.28 -1.70 6.00
CA ASP A 47 12.87 -0.46 5.49
C ASP A 47 12.39 -0.26 4.03
N PRO A 48 11.88 0.93 3.66
CA PRO A 48 11.43 1.22 2.31
C PRO A 48 12.49 0.93 1.24
N THR A 49 13.77 1.12 1.56
CA THR A 49 14.89 0.93 0.63
C THR A 49 15.21 -0.53 0.33
N THR A 50 14.76 -1.45 1.17
CA THR A 50 14.96 -2.90 0.99
C THR A 50 13.83 -3.57 0.22
N LEU A 51 12.71 -2.87 0.01
CA LEU A 51 11.56 -3.40 -0.69
C LEU A 51 11.81 -3.42 -2.22
N PRO A 52 11.35 -4.46 -2.93
CA PRO A 52 11.49 -4.53 -4.36
C PRO A 52 10.58 -3.50 -5.06
N GLY A 53 11.07 -2.91 -6.16
CA GLY A 53 10.32 -1.95 -6.97
C GLY A 53 10.58 -0.51 -6.62
N ILE A 54 9.59 0.36 -6.90
CA ILE A 54 9.69 1.80 -6.67
C ILE A 54 8.77 2.16 -5.51
N VAL A 55 9.37 2.60 -4.45
CA VAL A 55 8.73 2.87 -3.19
C VAL A 55 8.60 4.37 -2.98
N VAL A 56 7.40 4.84 -2.60
CA VAL A 56 7.17 6.22 -2.16
C VAL A 56 6.58 6.14 -0.76
N ASP A 57 7.34 6.56 0.23
CA ASP A 57 6.92 6.51 1.63
C ASP A 57 6.04 7.71 2.00
N ASP A 58 5.34 7.63 3.11
CA ASP A 58 4.42 8.67 3.58
C ASP A 58 5.13 10.00 3.89
N VAL A 59 6.41 9.94 4.23
CA VAL A 59 7.27 11.12 4.42
C VAL A 59 7.49 11.94 3.14
N ASP A 60 7.36 11.30 1.97
CA ASP A 60 7.51 11.92 0.65
C ASP A 60 6.15 12.28 0.01
N ALA A 61 5.05 12.00 0.71
CA ALA A 61 3.72 12.27 0.21
C ALA A 61 3.36 13.77 0.31
N LYS A 62 2.69 14.27 -0.74
CA LYS A 62 2.04 15.59 -0.66
C LYS A 62 0.75 15.47 0.12
N LEU A 63 0.68 16.14 1.26
CA LEU A 63 -0.47 16.12 2.15
C LEU A 63 -1.38 17.34 1.94
N VAL A 64 -2.69 17.11 2.00
CA VAL A 64 -3.72 18.15 2.12
C VAL A 64 -4.47 17.90 3.43
N GLY A 65 -4.70 18.95 4.21
CA GLY A 65 -5.23 18.85 5.55
C GLY A 65 -4.21 18.38 6.59
N GLN A 66 -4.66 18.26 7.84
CA GLN A 66 -3.79 17.83 8.94
C GLN A 66 -3.75 16.33 9.07
N TRP A 67 -2.54 15.78 9.14
CA TRP A 67 -2.26 14.36 9.32
C TRP A 67 -1.31 14.17 10.50
N LYS A 68 -1.39 13.01 11.14
CA LYS A 68 -0.49 12.64 12.23
C LYS A 68 0.25 11.36 11.92
N HIS A 69 1.56 11.35 12.19
CA HIS A 69 2.36 10.13 12.20
C HIS A 69 2.16 9.33 13.48
N SER A 70 2.14 8.01 13.37
CA SER A 70 1.99 7.10 14.50
C SER A 70 2.80 5.83 14.30
N VAL A 71 3.22 5.23 15.41
CA VAL A 71 3.95 3.95 15.49
C VAL A 71 3.18 2.87 16.27
N HIS A 72 1.96 3.19 16.73
CA HIS A 72 1.23 2.35 17.68
C HIS A 72 0.69 1.05 17.12
N THR A 73 0.40 1.00 15.81
CA THR A 73 -0.29 -0.17 15.24
C THR A 73 0.49 -0.69 14.03
N PRO A 74 1.42 -1.62 14.23
CA PRO A 74 2.04 -2.34 13.12
C PRO A 74 1.05 -3.32 12.46
N PRO A 75 1.33 -3.84 11.23
CA PRO A 75 2.53 -3.58 10.46
C PRO A 75 2.49 -2.21 9.74
N PHE A 76 3.66 -1.66 9.41
CA PHE A 76 3.81 -0.49 8.55
C PHE A 76 5.22 -0.48 7.93
N VAL A 77 5.39 0.24 6.84
CA VAL A 77 6.68 0.42 6.17
C VAL A 77 7.40 1.61 6.81
N GLY A 78 8.73 1.55 6.89
CA GLY A 78 9.53 2.65 7.40
C GLY A 78 9.38 2.91 8.89
N LYS A 79 9.41 4.18 9.27
CA LYS A 79 9.46 4.61 10.67
C LYS A 79 8.09 4.80 11.32
N SER A 80 7.06 5.07 10.52
CA SER A 80 5.73 5.43 11.01
C SER A 80 4.67 5.15 9.94
N TYR A 81 3.43 5.47 10.25
CA TYR A 81 2.32 5.54 9.29
C TYR A 81 1.49 6.79 9.54
N LEU A 82 0.86 7.32 8.49
CA LEU A 82 -0.06 8.46 8.57
C LEU A 82 -1.46 8.04 9.02
N HIS A 83 -2.13 8.90 9.79
CA HIS A 83 -3.55 8.80 10.06
C HIS A 83 -4.24 10.17 10.08
N ASP A 84 -5.52 10.18 9.73
CA ASP A 84 -6.37 11.34 9.56
C ASP A 84 -6.99 11.88 10.87
N MET A 85 -6.68 11.28 12.02
CA MET A 85 -7.24 11.58 13.34
C MET A 85 -8.76 11.42 13.43
N LYS A 86 -9.43 10.86 12.43
CA LYS A 86 -10.88 10.77 12.25
C LYS A 86 -11.57 12.15 12.05
N GLU A 87 -10.84 13.12 11.61
CA GLU A 87 -11.29 14.50 11.41
C GLU A 87 -11.22 14.89 9.93
N GLY A 88 -12.00 15.90 9.51
CA GLY A 88 -11.99 16.44 8.16
C GLY A 88 -12.31 15.39 7.09
N LYS A 89 -13.40 14.64 7.29
CA LYS A 89 -13.83 13.61 6.35
C LYS A 89 -14.15 14.22 4.98
N GLY A 90 -13.50 13.72 3.93
CA GLY A 90 -13.61 14.24 2.57
C GLY A 90 -12.67 15.41 2.25
N GLU A 91 -12.02 16.01 3.25
CA GLU A 91 -11.19 17.21 3.09
C GLU A 91 -9.69 16.94 3.05
N LYS A 92 -9.28 15.73 3.45
CA LYS A 92 -7.86 15.39 3.54
C LYS A 92 -7.46 14.42 2.43
N SER A 93 -6.23 14.58 1.95
CA SER A 93 -5.63 13.61 1.04
C SER A 93 -4.13 13.48 1.23
N ALA A 94 -3.61 12.30 0.86
CA ALA A 94 -2.18 12.03 0.76
C ALA A 94 -1.88 11.56 -0.67
N THR A 95 -1.02 12.29 -1.39
CA THR A 95 -0.66 12.00 -2.78
C THR A 95 0.79 11.55 -2.89
N PHE A 96 0.97 10.37 -3.42
CA PHE A 96 2.25 9.70 -3.67
C PHE A 96 2.58 9.79 -5.16
N THR A 97 3.74 10.36 -5.50
CA THR A 97 4.16 10.60 -6.88
C THR A 97 5.50 9.92 -7.14
N PRO A 98 5.49 8.70 -7.72
CA PRO A 98 6.71 7.99 -8.02
C PRO A 98 7.47 8.64 -9.17
N ASN A 99 8.81 8.52 -9.15
CA ASN A 99 9.65 8.85 -10.30
C ASN A 99 10.00 7.56 -11.06
N LEU A 100 9.25 7.27 -12.12
CA LEU A 100 9.37 6.03 -12.86
C LEU A 100 10.55 6.08 -13.86
N PRO A 101 11.46 5.08 -13.87
CA PRO A 101 12.63 5.08 -14.74
C PRO A 101 12.27 4.87 -16.22
N LYS A 102 11.15 4.21 -16.51
CA LYS A 102 10.66 3.95 -17.88
C LYS A 102 9.15 3.91 -17.91
N ALA A 103 8.57 4.08 -19.11
CA ALA A 103 7.15 3.81 -19.33
C ALA A 103 6.91 2.29 -19.34
N GLY A 104 5.72 1.86 -18.88
CA GLY A 104 5.38 0.45 -18.85
C GLY A 104 4.16 0.14 -17.99
N LEU A 105 3.87 -1.15 -17.83
CA LEU A 105 2.86 -1.65 -16.92
C LEU A 105 3.47 -1.81 -15.52
N TYR A 106 2.78 -1.26 -14.53
CA TYR A 106 3.18 -1.34 -13.12
C TYR A 106 2.00 -1.80 -12.27
N GLU A 107 2.25 -2.77 -11.42
CA GLU A 107 1.32 -3.10 -10.35
C GLU A 107 1.44 -2.06 -9.23
N VAL A 108 0.30 -1.45 -8.88
CA VAL A 108 0.21 -0.50 -7.76
C VAL A 108 -0.17 -1.27 -6.52
N ARG A 109 0.63 -1.15 -5.47
CA ARG A 109 0.35 -1.72 -4.16
C ARG A 109 0.26 -0.63 -3.10
N MET A 110 -0.61 -0.84 -2.14
CA MET A 110 -0.78 0.02 -0.97
C MET A 110 -0.49 -0.77 0.30
N SER A 111 0.31 -0.20 1.20
CA SER A 111 0.46 -0.71 2.56
C SER A 111 -0.55 -0.05 3.49
N HIS A 112 -1.19 -0.85 4.33
CA HIS A 112 -2.03 -0.38 5.42
C HIS A 112 -2.02 -1.38 6.58
N ASN A 113 -2.13 -0.88 7.79
CA ASN A 113 -2.39 -1.74 8.93
C ASN A 113 -3.89 -2.00 9.06
N SER A 114 -4.27 -3.27 9.13
CA SER A 114 -5.66 -3.68 9.23
C SER A 114 -6.19 -3.66 10.66
N ASN A 115 -7.42 -3.23 10.83
CA ASN A 115 -8.14 -3.34 12.07
C ASN A 115 -9.64 -3.16 11.82
N ILE A 116 -10.50 -3.91 12.50
CA ILE A 116 -11.97 -3.83 12.36
C ILE A 116 -12.54 -2.41 12.58
N ARG A 117 -11.78 -1.54 13.27
CA ARG A 117 -12.17 -0.15 13.51
C ARG A 117 -11.75 0.81 12.39
N ARG A 118 -11.13 0.29 11.30
CA ARG A 118 -10.75 1.08 10.14
C ARG A 118 -11.92 1.32 9.19
N ALA A 119 -11.73 2.26 8.26
CA ALA A 119 -12.69 2.51 7.20
C ALA A 119 -12.74 1.34 6.22
N ASN A 120 -13.95 1.00 5.78
CA ASN A 120 -14.20 -0.06 4.80
C ASN A 120 -14.41 0.44 3.37
N GLY A 121 -14.25 1.73 3.13
CA GLY A 121 -14.40 2.34 1.81
C GLY A 121 -13.49 3.55 1.69
N VAL A 122 -12.16 3.31 1.65
CA VAL A 122 -11.17 4.39 1.46
C VAL A 122 -10.98 4.60 -0.03
N PRO A 123 -11.32 5.79 -0.58
CA PRO A 123 -11.11 6.06 -2.00
C PRO A 123 -9.64 6.25 -2.29
N VAL A 124 -9.11 5.46 -3.21
CA VAL A 124 -7.75 5.56 -3.71
C VAL A 124 -7.81 5.88 -5.20
N THR A 125 -7.40 7.07 -5.58
CA THR A 125 -7.35 7.52 -6.97
C THR A 125 -5.98 7.27 -7.55
N ILE A 126 -5.90 6.48 -8.61
CA ILE A 126 -4.68 6.18 -9.36
C ILE A 126 -4.74 6.96 -10.67
N ARG A 127 -3.78 7.88 -10.86
CA ARG A 127 -3.55 8.56 -12.14
C ARG A 127 -2.49 7.80 -12.92
N HIS A 128 -2.85 7.36 -14.10
CA HIS A 128 -2.00 6.56 -14.98
C HIS A 128 -2.06 7.09 -16.42
N ALA A 129 -1.33 6.48 -17.34
CA ALA A 129 -1.22 7.00 -18.71
C ALA A 129 -2.55 7.05 -19.47
N ASP A 130 -3.50 6.18 -19.12
CA ASP A 130 -4.81 6.07 -19.79
C ASP A 130 -5.93 6.84 -19.04
N GLY A 131 -5.57 7.67 -18.03
CA GLY A 131 -6.51 8.47 -17.28
C GLY A 131 -6.44 8.26 -15.77
N LYS A 132 -7.59 8.08 -15.13
CA LYS A 132 -7.68 7.83 -13.68
C LYS A 132 -8.63 6.68 -13.37
N THR A 133 -8.25 5.89 -12.36
CA THR A 133 -9.10 4.85 -11.78
C THR A 133 -9.26 5.10 -10.28
N VAL A 134 -10.44 4.88 -9.74
CA VAL A 134 -10.71 4.96 -8.30
C VAL A 134 -11.00 3.56 -7.77
N VAL A 135 -10.21 3.14 -6.78
CA VAL A 135 -10.37 1.86 -6.08
C VAL A 135 -10.83 2.13 -4.66
N GLN A 136 -11.85 1.38 -4.20
CA GLN A 136 -12.29 1.43 -2.81
C GLN A 136 -11.53 0.39 -1.99
N VAL A 137 -10.85 0.81 -0.94
CA VAL A 137 -10.05 -0.07 -0.09
C VAL A 137 -10.74 -0.27 1.27
N ASN A 138 -10.96 -1.54 1.64
CA ASN A 138 -11.37 -1.91 2.98
C ASN A 138 -10.13 -2.08 3.87
N GLU A 139 -9.82 -1.08 4.68
CA GLU A 139 -8.71 -1.14 5.63
C GLU A 139 -9.05 -1.97 6.90
N GLY A 140 -10.28 -2.42 7.04
CA GLY A 140 -10.68 -3.36 8.09
C GLY A 140 -10.18 -4.78 7.85
N GLU A 141 -9.91 -5.12 6.58
CA GLU A 141 -9.41 -6.44 6.16
C GLU A 141 -7.89 -6.48 6.16
N HIS A 142 -7.35 -7.69 6.43
CA HIS A 142 -5.90 -7.89 6.33
C HIS A 142 -5.40 -7.66 4.91
N ALA A 143 -4.23 -7.04 4.81
CA ALA A 143 -3.52 -6.90 3.55
C ALA A 143 -3.02 -8.29 3.10
N PRO A 144 -3.39 -8.78 1.91
CA PRO A 144 -3.18 -10.19 1.53
C PRO A 144 -1.73 -10.52 1.16
N ILE A 145 -0.93 -9.52 0.76
CA ILE A 145 0.45 -9.72 0.35
C ILE A 145 1.34 -9.44 1.56
N GLU A 146 2.00 -10.48 2.06
CA GLU A 146 2.92 -10.43 3.21
C GLU A 146 2.32 -9.76 4.47
N LYS A 147 0.98 -9.80 4.60
CA LYS A 147 0.23 -9.11 5.68
C LYS A 147 0.47 -7.58 5.73
N LEU A 148 1.07 -7.01 4.70
CA LEU A 148 1.52 -5.63 4.63
C LEU A 148 0.95 -4.87 3.44
N PHE A 149 0.82 -5.53 2.28
CA PHE A 149 0.40 -4.89 1.04
C PHE A 149 -0.91 -5.42 0.48
N ARG A 150 -1.63 -4.53 -0.20
CA ARG A 150 -2.80 -4.85 -1.03
C ARG A 150 -2.55 -4.35 -2.44
N SER A 151 -2.78 -5.20 -3.45
CA SER A 151 -2.79 -4.79 -4.85
C SER A 151 -4.01 -3.92 -5.14
N LEU A 152 -3.77 -2.82 -5.85
CA LEU A 152 -4.81 -1.91 -6.34
C LEU A 152 -5.04 -2.08 -7.84
N GLY A 153 -4.31 -3.00 -8.49
CA GLY A 153 -4.37 -3.27 -9.91
C GLY A 153 -3.08 -2.93 -10.66
N THR A 154 -3.08 -3.24 -11.95
CA THR A 154 -1.95 -2.99 -12.85
C THR A 154 -2.36 -1.96 -13.90
N TYR A 155 -1.55 -0.93 -14.07
CA TYR A 155 -1.83 0.21 -14.94
C TYR A 155 -0.62 0.58 -15.79
N ARG A 156 -0.86 1.17 -16.94
CA ARG A 156 0.19 1.73 -17.79
C ARG A 156 0.60 3.11 -17.26
N PHE A 157 1.88 3.31 -17.03
CA PHE A 157 2.44 4.59 -16.61
C PHE A 157 3.46 5.10 -17.61
N GLU A 158 3.61 6.41 -17.67
CA GLU A 158 4.69 7.06 -18.40
C GLU A 158 5.94 7.21 -17.54
N LYS A 159 7.10 7.41 -18.19
CA LYS A 159 8.36 7.73 -17.51
C LYS A 159 8.26 9.05 -16.73
N GLY A 160 8.94 9.12 -15.59
CA GLY A 160 9.04 10.30 -14.73
C GLY A 160 7.90 10.40 -13.72
N LYS A 161 7.55 11.62 -13.31
CA LYS A 161 6.58 11.92 -12.26
C LYS A 161 5.17 12.25 -12.80
N LYS A 162 4.75 11.60 -13.89
CA LYS A 162 3.46 11.89 -14.55
C LYS A 162 2.28 11.15 -13.92
N GLY A 163 2.53 10.05 -13.21
CA GLY A 163 1.51 9.29 -12.50
C GLY A 163 1.49 9.60 -11.01
N SER A 164 0.38 9.28 -10.34
CA SER A 164 0.26 9.41 -8.89
C SER A 164 -0.79 8.49 -8.30
N VAL A 165 -0.68 8.24 -7.00
CA VAL A 165 -1.69 7.57 -6.20
C VAL A 165 -2.13 8.50 -5.09
N THR A 166 -3.41 8.85 -5.05
CA THR A 166 -3.98 9.74 -4.04
C THR A 166 -4.97 9.00 -3.18
N ILE A 167 -4.74 9.01 -1.90
CA ILE A 167 -5.63 8.45 -0.90
C ILE A 167 -6.48 9.60 -0.35
N GLY A 168 -7.81 9.50 -0.39
CA GLY A 168 -8.77 10.47 0.16
C GLY A 168 -9.31 10.05 1.54
N THR A 169 -9.95 10.96 2.28
CA THR A 169 -10.64 10.66 3.55
C THR A 169 -12.15 10.62 3.39
#